data_9b024f00e8b3a966d7aff996cc4056d8
#
_entry.id   9b024f00e8b3a966d7aff996cc4056d8
#
_cell.length_a   1.000
_cell.length_b   1.000
_cell.length_c   1.000
_cell.angle_alpha   90.00
_cell.angle_beta   90.00
_cell.angle_gamma   90.00
#
_symmetry.space_group_name_H-M   'P 1'
#
loop_
_entity.id
_entity.type
_entity.pdbx_description
1 polymer ?
#
loop_
_entity_poly.entity_id
_entity_poly.type
_entity_poly.pdbx_seq_one_letter_code
_entity_poly.pdbx_strand_id
1 'polypeptide(L)'
;MAVPLHILALRRIASDIGSQVHSTKYSERQTPEAREETIQKLHRRLLEWRRSMPFPLPDLQSKVPHLCTSWFDLNYYTHVIMLYRPSPLSPTLDAARMKILAEASGMAIRQATNLHRQRRFAYNWLNLVAIFNSALSLMYTSTAQNENLPLVLDYSRAIDDLELAVELLEVFSGKFASAKKIQGMIRTVSAKLKMYNIPSMGF
;
A
#
# COMPACT_ATOMS: atom_id res chain seq x y z
N MET A 1 -23.79 11.50 10.22
CA MET A 1 -23.30 12.10 8.93
C MET A 1 -21.77 12.22 8.85
N ALA A 2 -21.01 12.04 9.91
CA ALA A 2 -19.55 12.23 9.90
C ALA A 2 -18.79 11.23 9.00
N VAL A 3 -19.10 9.92 9.06
CA VAL A 3 -18.38 8.89 8.32
C VAL A 3 -18.48 9.06 6.79
N PRO A 4 -19.65 9.27 6.17
CA PRO A 4 -19.75 9.48 4.72
C PRO A 4 -18.96 10.71 4.24
N LEU A 5 -18.99 11.82 4.98
CA LEU A 5 -18.23 13.02 4.64
C LEU A 5 -16.73 12.77 4.74
N HIS A 6 -16.31 12.00 5.72
CA HIS A 6 -14.90 11.62 5.89
C HIS A 6 -14.41 10.73 4.73
N ILE A 7 -15.23 9.77 4.29
CA ILE A 7 -14.93 8.96 3.09
C ILE A 7 -14.85 9.86 1.84
N LEU A 8 -15.77 10.81 1.68
CA LEU A 8 -15.75 11.74 0.55
C LEU A 8 -14.49 12.61 0.54
N ALA A 9 -14.02 13.06 1.70
CA ALA A 9 -12.76 13.79 1.83
C ALA A 9 -11.56 12.95 1.31
N LEU A 10 -11.50 11.65 1.63
CA LEU A 10 -10.47 10.77 1.09
C LEU A 10 -10.55 10.65 -0.44
N ARG A 11 -11.76 10.55 -1.02
CA ARG A 11 -11.93 10.47 -2.47
C ARG A 11 -11.41 11.73 -3.19
N ARG A 12 -11.56 12.90 -2.57
CA ARG A 12 -10.96 14.15 -3.09
C ARG A 12 -9.43 14.09 -3.07
N ILE A 13 -8.83 13.62 -1.97
CA ILE A 13 -7.37 13.44 -1.88
C ILE A 13 -6.89 12.43 -2.95
N ALA A 14 -7.60 11.31 -3.13
CA ALA A 14 -7.29 10.32 -4.15
C ALA A 14 -7.34 10.89 -5.58
N SER A 15 -8.33 11.73 -5.87
CA SER A 15 -8.44 12.45 -7.15
C SER A 15 -7.25 13.39 -7.37
N ASP A 16 -6.85 14.14 -6.35
CA ASP A 16 -5.69 15.04 -6.43
C ASP A 16 -4.38 14.26 -6.62
N ILE A 17 -4.21 13.12 -5.95
CA ILE A 17 -3.06 12.23 -6.19
C ILE A 17 -3.07 11.75 -7.65
N GLY A 18 -4.21 11.30 -8.16
CA GLY A 18 -4.34 10.85 -9.55
C GLY A 18 -3.97 11.93 -10.56
N SER A 19 -4.46 13.15 -10.38
CA SER A 19 -4.27 14.26 -11.32
C SER A 19 -2.91 14.94 -11.22
N GLN A 20 -2.28 14.97 -10.04
CA GLN A 20 -1.02 15.68 -9.83
C GLN A 20 0.19 14.74 -9.84
N VAL A 21 0.09 13.54 -9.27
CA VAL A 21 1.22 12.61 -9.15
C VAL A 21 1.35 11.70 -10.38
N HIS A 22 0.21 11.25 -10.93
CA HIS A 22 0.20 10.30 -12.04
C HIS A 22 -0.05 10.94 -13.42
N SER A 23 -0.15 12.27 -13.49
CA SER A 23 -0.30 13.00 -14.75
C SER A 23 1.06 13.42 -15.31
N THR A 24 1.41 12.94 -16.51
CA THR A 24 2.60 13.35 -17.24
C THR A 24 2.57 14.85 -17.55
N LYS A 25 1.42 15.35 -18.06
CA LYS A 25 1.22 16.76 -18.38
C LYS A 25 1.43 17.69 -17.19
N TYR A 26 1.05 17.26 -15.99
CA TYR A 26 1.26 18.04 -14.77
C TYR A 26 2.74 18.02 -14.38
N SER A 27 3.37 16.84 -14.37
CA SER A 27 4.76 16.70 -13.93
C SER A 27 5.76 17.41 -14.84
N GLU A 28 5.54 17.44 -16.15
CA GLU A 28 6.41 18.14 -17.12
C GLU A 28 6.49 19.65 -16.88
N ARG A 29 5.47 20.23 -16.24
CA ARG A 29 5.40 21.67 -15.96
C ARG A 29 5.94 22.06 -14.58
N GLN A 30 6.38 21.06 -13.77
CA GLN A 30 6.80 21.29 -12.40
C GLN A 30 8.32 21.26 -12.27
N THR A 31 8.86 22.22 -11.50
CA THR A 31 10.25 22.16 -11.05
C THR A 31 10.44 21.02 -10.04
N PRO A 32 11.68 20.55 -9.80
CA PRO A 32 11.94 19.53 -8.77
C PRO A 32 11.40 19.92 -7.39
N GLU A 33 11.56 21.19 -7.00
CA GLU A 33 11.10 21.73 -5.71
C GLU A 33 9.57 21.71 -5.62
N ALA A 34 8.87 22.12 -6.69
CA ALA A 34 7.41 22.10 -6.75
C ALA A 34 6.84 20.67 -6.73
N ARG A 35 7.57 19.70 -7.31
CA ARG A 35 7.20 18.26 -7.23
C ARG A 35 7.27 17.76 -5.78
N GLU A 36 8.36 18.12 -5.09
CA GLU A 36 8.54 17.77 -3.68
C GLU A 36 7.45 18.39 -2.80
N GLU A 37 7.17 19.67 -2.97
CA GLU A 37 6.12 20.38 -2.23
C GLU A 37 4.74 19.74 -2.46
N THR A 38 4.45 19.33 -3.69
CA THR A 38 3.20 18.64 -4.04
C THR A 38 3.06 17.31 -3.27
N ILE A 39 4.12 16.50 -3.24
CA ILE A 39 4.11 15.22 -2.51
C ILE A 39 3.93 15.44 -1.02
N GLN A 40 4.67 16.39 -0.43
CA GLN A 40 4.58 16.69 1.00
C GLN A 40 3.19 17.25 1.38
N LYS A 41 2.60 18.10 0.55
CA LYS A 41 1.24 18.61 0.74
C LYS A 41 0.20 17.50 0.75
N LEU A 42 0.27 16.59 -0.23
CA LEU A 42 -0.66 15.46 -0.33
C LEU A 42 -0.48 14.48 0.84
N HIS A 43 0.76 14.21 1.24
CA HIS A 43 1.05 13.37 2.41
C HIS A 43 0.46 13.97 3.69
N ARG A 44 0.65 15.26 3.91
CA ARG A 44 0.09 15.98 5.07
C ARG A 44 -1.44 15.86 5.11
N ARG A 45 -2.10 16.03 3.97
CA ARG A 45 -3.56 15.86 3.86
C ARG A 45 -4.02 14.44 4.18
N LEU A 46 -3.27 13.40 3.78
CA LEU A 46 -3.55 12.01 4.15
C LEU A 46 -3.39 11.79 5.66
N LEU A 47 -2.33 12.34 6.27
CA LEU A 47 -2.13 12.27 7.71
C LEU A 47 -3.25 12.97 8.50
N GLU A 48 -3.64 14.16 8.07
CA GLU A 48 -4.75 14.91 8.66
C GLU A 48 -6.07 14.14 8.54
N TRP A 49 -6.33 13.56 7.37
CA TRP A 49 -7.49 12.71 7.16
C TRP A 49 -7.50 11.53 8.14
N ARG A 50 -6.39 10.82 8.30
CA ARG A 50 -6.29 9.69 9.22
C ARG A 50 -6.50 10.12 10.68
N ARG A 51 -5.93 11.26 11.09
CA ARG A 51 -6.04 11.80 12.45
C ARG A 51 -7.43 12.32 12.78
N SER A 52 -8.17 12.80 11.80
CA SER A 52 -9.53 13.33 11.94
C SER A 52 -10.62 12.26 11.81
N MET A 53 -10.26 10.98 11.94
CA MET A 53 -11.23 9.88 11.91
C MET A 53 -12.32 10.09 12.94
N PRO A 54 -13.61 9.96 12.57
CA PRO A 54 -14.73 10.19 13.45
C PRO A 54 -14.83 9.10 14.52
N PHE A 55 -14.47 9.44 15.76
CA PHE A 55 -14.64 8.57 16.92
C PHE A 55 -15.72 9.11 17.86
N PRO A 56 -16.44 8.25 18.62
CA PRO A 56 -16.46 6.78 18.46
C PRO A 56 -17.12 6.37 17.15
N LEU A 57 -16.65 5.27 16.54
CA LEU A 57 -17.33 4.71 15.39
C LEU A 57 -18.73 4.22 15.80
N PRO A 58 -19.75 4.44 14.95
CA PRO A 58 -21.15 4.29 15.33
C PRO A 58 -21.56 2.89 15.81
N ASP A 59 -20.86 1.84 15.33
CA ASP A 59 -21.18 0.47 15.69
C ASP A 59 -19.93 -0.43 15.59
N LEU A 60 -19.35 -0.74 16.74
CA LEU A 60 -18.18 -1.62 16.83
C LEU A 60 -18.51 -3.09 16.55
N GLN A 61 -19.79 -3.49 16.64
CA GLN A 61 -20.23 -4.86 16.35
C GLN A 61 -20.73 -5.03 14.92
N SER A 62 -20.89 -3.94 14.20
CA SER A 62 -21.33 -3.97 12.80
C SER A 62 -20.35 -4.75 11.93
N LYS A 63 -20.88 -5.59 11.04
CA LYS A 63 -20.10 -6.24 9.98
C LYS A 63 -19.74 -5.32 8.82
N VAL A 64 -20.16 -4.06 8.86
CA VAL A 64 -19.89 -3.07 7.81
C VAL A 64 -18.42 -2.66 7.86
N PRO A 65 -17.64 -2.86 6.80
CA PRO A 65 -16.19 -2.64 6.80
C PRO A 65 -15.76 -1.24 7.21
N HIS A 66 -16.45 -0.21 6.69
CA HIS A 66 -16.11 1.20 6.94
C HIS A 66 -16.48 1.72 8.34
N LEU A 67 -16.94 0.83 9.24
CA LEU A 67 -17.18 1.15 10.65
C LEU A 67 -16.09 0.58 11.57
N CYS A 68 -14.95 0.16 11.06
CA CYS A 68 -13.82 -0.29 11.87
C CYS A 68 -12.51 0.40 11.50
N THR A 69 -11.61 0.53 12.47
CA THR A 69 -10.30 1.20 12.31
C THR A 69 -9.45 0.56 11.22
N SER A 70 -9.44 -0.76 11.11
CA SER A 70 -8.68 -1.48 10.07
C SER A 70 -9.08 -1.09 8.66
N TRP A 71 -10.36 -0.72 8.41
CA TRP A 71 -10.79 -0.23 7.12
C TRP A 71 -10.21 1.16 6.82
N PHE A 72 -10.21 2.06 7.80
CA PHE A 72 -9.61 3.39 7.64
C PHE A 72 -8.10 3.29 7.42
N ASP A 73 -7.43 2.46 8.21
CA ASP A 73 -6.00 2.24 8.07
C ASP A 73 -5.63 1.61 6.72
N LEU A 74 -6.39 0.61 6.24
CA LEU A 74 -6.20 0.05 4.91
C LEU A 74 -6.30 1.13 3.82
N ASN A 75 -7.34 1.96 3.90
CA ASN A 75 -7.52 3.05 2.94
C ASN A 75 -6.40 4.09 3.04
N TYR A 76 -5.97 4.47 4.24
CA TYR A 76 -4.83 5.36 4.43
C TYR A 76 -3.57 4.82 3.76
N TYR A 77 -3.15 3.60 4.10
CA TYR A 77 -1.93 3.01 3.55
C TYR A 77 -2.00 2.78 2.04
N THR A 78 -3.15 2.39 1.51
CA THR A 78 -3.35 2.27 0.05
C THR A 78 -3.14 3.60 -0.68
N HIS A 79 -3.56 4.72 -0.09
CA HIS A 79 -3.35 6.04 -0.69
C HIS A 79 -1.92 6.56 -0.47
N VAL A 80 -1.25 6.18 0.62
CA VAL A 80 0.19 6.41 0.78
C VAL A 80 0.99 5.66 -0.29
N ILE A 81 0.65 4.40 -0.57
CA ILE A 81 1.25 3.65 -1.69
C ILE A 81 1.01 4.36 -3.02
N MET A 82 -0.22 4.81 -3.28
CA MET A 82 -0.56 5.55 -4.49
C MET A 82 0.26 6.84 -4.63
N LEU A 83 0.55 7.52 -3.53
CA LEU A 83 1.36 8.75 -3.50
C LEU A 83 2.85 8.49 -3.75
N TYR A 84 3.41 7.43 -3.14
CA TYR A 84 4.86 7.20 -3.09
C TYR A 84 5.39 6.19 -4.10
N ARG A 85 4.55 5.36 -4.74
CA ARG A 85 5.03 4.47 -5.81
C ARG A 85 5.63 5.27 -6.96
N PRO A 86 6.59 4.72 -7.73
CA PRO A 86 7.14 5.39 -8.92
C PRO A 86 6.06 5.94 -9.83
N SER A 87 6.21 7.20 -10.22
CA SER A 87 5.19 7.96 -10.95
C SER A 87 5.84 9.01 -11.84
N PRO A 88 5.10 9.62 -12.80
CA PRO A 88 5.63 10.74 -13.59
C PRO A 88 6.14 11.89 -12.73
N LEU A 89 5.52 12.19 -11.59
CA LEU A 89 5.97 13.26 -10.70
C LEU A 89 7.27 12.86 -9.94
N SER A 90 7.42 11.57 -9.58
CA SER A 90 8.58 11.03 -8.86
C SER A 90 8.97 9.67 -9.45
N PRO A 91 9.73 9.65 -10.57
CA PRO A 91 10.07 8.40 -11.27
C PRO A 91 11.08 7.56 -10.52
N THR A 92 11.95 8.17 -9.72
CA THR A 92 12.94 7.52 -8.86
C THR A 92 12.65 7.79 -7.40
N LEU A 93 12.90 6.81 -6.55
CA LEU A 93 12.69 6.92 -5.11
C LEU A 93 14.05 6.95 -4.40
N ASP A 94 14.19 7.89 -3.47
CA ASP A 94 15.25 7.89 -2.48
C ASP A 94 14.99 6.88 -1.34
N ALA A 95 15.95 6.69 -0.45
CA ALA A 95 15.85 5.74 0.66
C ALA A 95 14.68 6.05 1.61
N ALA A 96 14.40 7.33 1.86
CA ALA A 96 13.32 7.75 2.74
C ALA A 96 11.94 7.38 2.15
N ARG A 97 11.74 7.65 0.86
CA ARG A 97 10.50 7.28 0.15
C ARG A 97 10.36 5.78 -0.02
N MET A 98 11.44 5.06 -0.28
CA MET A 98 11.42 3.59 -0.31
C MET A 98 10.97 3.01 1.03
N LYS A 99 11.47 3.56 2.15
CA LYS A 99 11.05 3.15 3.49
C LYS A 99 9.56 3.40 3.71
N ILE A 100 9.08 4.60 3.40
CA ILE A 100 7.65 4.94 3.51
C ILE A 100 6.79 3.98 2.68
N LEU A 101 7.19 3.72 1.42
CA LEU A 101 6.47 2.84 0.51
C LEU A 101 6.42 1.40 1.03
N ALA A 102 7.54 0.88 1.52
CA ALA A 102 7.63 -0.47 2.08
C ALA A 102 6.76 -0.64 3.33
N GLU A 103 6.88 0.30 4.28
CA GLU A 103 6.08 0.29 5.51
C GLU A 103 4.58 0.38 5.19
N ALA A 104 4.18 1.30 4.31
CA ALA A 104 2.78 1.43 3.90
C ALA A 104 2.26 0.16 3.23
N SER A 105 3.08 -0.49 2.40
CA SER A 105 2.73 -1.71 1.68
C SER A 105 2.49 -2.89 2.64
N GLY A 106 3.41 -3.14 3.56
CA GLY A 106 3.24 -4.16 4.58
C GLY A 106 2.03 -3.90 5.48
N MET A 107 1.84 -2.64 5.91
CA MET A 107 0.70 -2.26 6.73
C MET A 107 -0.63 -2.44 5.99
N ALA A 108 -0.73 -2.09 4.71
CA ALA A 108 -1.94 -2.30 3.91
C ALA A 108 -2.32 -3.79 3.84
N ILE A 109 -1.35 -4.67 3.59
CA ILE A 109 -1.56 -6.12 3.56
C ILE A 109 -2.06 -6.63 4.92
N ARG A 110 -1.42 -6.21 6.03
CA ARG A 110 -1.83 -6.61 7.38
C ARG A 110 -3.24 -6.13 7.73
N GLN A 111 -3.61 -4.90 7.38
CA GLN A 111 -4.96 -4.39 7.63
C GLN A 111 -6.01 -5.14 6.80
N ALA A 112 -5.71 -5.48 5.55
CA ALA A 112 -6.58 -6.33 4.74
C ALA A 112 -6.74 -7.73 5.35
N THR A 113 -5.66 -8.34 5.85
CA THR A 113 -5.69 -9.62 6.56
C THR A 113 -6.51 -9.54 7.85
N ASN A 114 -6.38 -8.44 8.62
CA ASN A 114 -7.22 -8.21 9.79
C ASN A 114 -8.70 -8.14 9.45
N LEU A 115 -9.05 -7.40 8.39
CA LEU A 115 -10.44 -7.34 7.90
C LEU A 115 -10.94 -8.71 7.43
N HIS A 116 -10.09 -9.49 6.76
CA HIS A 116 -10.41 -10.86 6.35
C HIS A 116 -10.71 -11.74 7.56
N ARG A 117 -9.84 -11.76 8.55
CA ARG A 117 -10.02 -12.55 9.80
C ARG A 117 -11.27 -12.14 10.57
N GLN A 118 -11.62 -10.85 10.53
CA GLN A 118 -12.85 -10.33 11.13
C GLN A 118 -14.11 -10.55 10.27
N ARG A 119 -14.01 -11.19 9.10
CA ARG A 119 -15.09 -11.37 8.14
C ARG A 119 -15.75 -10.05 7.68
N ARG A 120 -14.94 -8.98 7.64
CA ARG A 120 -15.34 -7.62 7.21
C ARG A 120 -14.70 -7.22 5.89
N PHE A 121 -13.90 -8.07 5.27
CA PHE A 121 -13.22 -7.77 4.02
C PHE A 121 -14.13 -7.99 2.83
N ALA A 122 -14.28 -6.95 2.00
CA ALA A 122 -15.07 -7.04 0.77
C ALA A 122 -14.20 -7.55 -0.38
N TYR A 123 -14.54 -8.73 -0.92
CA TYR A 123 -13.84 -9.32 -2.07
C TYR A 123 -14.39 -8.72 -3.37
N ASN A 124 -13.98 -7.49 -3.67
CA ASN A 124 -14.31 -6.77 -4.89
C ASN A 124 -13.03 -6.41 -5.67
N TRP A 125 -13.21 -5.91 -6.89
CA TRP A 125 -12.10 -5.54 -7.77
C TRP A 125 -11.17 -4.48 -7.16
N LEU A 126 -11.70 -3.48 -6.48
CA LEU A 126 -10.91 -2.41 -5.88
C LEU A 126 -9.95 -2.94 -4.81
N ASN A 127 -10.43 -3.85 -3.96
CA ASN A 127 -9.62 -4.46 -2.92
C ASN A 127 -8.59 -5.45 -3.51
N LEU A 128 -8.93 -6.17 -4.59
CA LEU A 128 -7.95 -6.98 -5.32
C LEU A 128 -6.80 -6.11 -5.85
N VAL A 129 -7.12 -4.98 -6.49
CA VAL A 129 -6.12 -4.03 -7.01
C VAL A 129 -5.31 -3.41 -5.87
N ALA A 130 -5.94 -3.12 -4.72
CA ALA A 130 -5.23 -2.60 -3.55
C ALA A 130 -4.18 -3.61 -3.02
N ILE A 131 -4.55 -4.88 -2.86
CA ILE A 131 -3.61 -5.94 -2.44
C ILE A 131 -2.51 -6.15 -3.47
N PHE A 132 -2.85 -6.18 -4.76
CA PHE A 132 -1.87 -6.30 -5.84
C PHE A 132 -0.85 -5.16 -5.80
N ASN A 133 -1.30 -3.90 -5.73
CA ASN A 133 -0.41 -2.75 -5.67
C ASN A 133 0.46 -2.76 -4.41
N SER A 134 -0.09 -3.17 -3.27
CA SER A 134 0.67 -3.30 -2.02
C SER A 134 1.78 -4.35 -2.15
N ALA A 135 1.46 -5.54 -2.65
CA ALA A 135 2.44 -6.60 -2.85
C ALA A 135 3.50 -6.21 -3.90
N LEU A 136 3.08 -5.60 -5.02
CA LEU A 136 4.00 -5.13 -6.06
C LEU A 136 4.96 -4.06 -5.53
N SER A 137 4.46 -3.11 -4.73
CA SER A 137 5.29 -2.06 -4.14
C SER A 137 6.26 -2.64 -3.10
N LEU A 138 5.83 -3.62 -2.32
CA LEU A 138 6.70 -4.31 -1.36
C LEU A 138 7.79 -5.10 -2.08
N MET A 139 7.46 -5.83 -3.15
CA MET A 139 8.44 -6.50 -4.00
C MET A 139 9.43 -5.52 -4.62
N TYR A 140 8.94 -4.39 -5.16
CA TYR A 140 9.78 -3.35 -5.74
C TYR A 140 10.80 -2.83 -4.72
N THR A 141 10.35 -2.43 -3.53
CA THR A 141 11.24 -1.91 -2.48
C THR A 141 12.21 -2.96 -1.94
N SER A 142 11.83 -4.25 -1.95
CA SER A 142 12.71 -5.36 -1.53
C SER A 142 13.75 -5.73 -2.58
N THR A 143 13.51 -5.48 -3.88
CA THR A 143 14.42 -5.83 -4.96
C THR A 143 15.26 -4.66 -5.47
N ALA A 144 14.81 -3.41 -5.25
CA ALA A 144 15.50 -2.20 -5.70
C ALA A 144 16.65 -1.76 -4.78
N GLN A 145 17.01 -2.57 -3.78
CA GLN A 145 18.13 -2.26 -2.89
C GLN A 145 19.45 -2.45 -3.67
N ASN A 146 20.03 -1.33 -4.08
CA ASN A 146 21.38 -1.28 -4.59
C ASN A 146 22.40 -1.32 -3.43
N GLU A 147 23.61 -1.79 -3.72
CA GLU A 147 24.73 -1.92 -2.78
C GLU A 147 25.07 -0.64 -1.95
N ASN A 148 24.55 0.51 -2.38
CA ASN A 148 24.76 1.82 -1.75
C ASN A 148 23.60 2.30 -0.85
N LEU A 149 22.50 1.53 -0.72
CA LEU A 149 21.41 1.86 0.19
C LEU A 149 21.58 1.01 1.46
N PRO A 150 21.67 1.62 2.65
CA PRO A 150 21.67 0.86 3.90
C PRO A 150 20.40 0.01 3.95
N LEU A 151 20.50 -1.19 4.54
CA LEU A 151 19.39 -2.12 4.77
C LEU A 151 18.18 -1.38 5.36
N VAL A 152 17.31 -0.89 4.49
CA VAL A 152 16.12 -0.09 4.85
C VAL A 152 14.98 -1.01 5.27
N LEU A 153 15.08 -2.30 4.94
CA LEU A 153 13.99 -3.26 5.11
C LEU A 153 14.44 -4.49 5.89
N ASP A 154 13.61 -4.86 6.85
CA ASP A 154 13.61 -6.19 7.41
C ASP A 154 13.01 -7.17 6.36
N TYR A 155 13.89 -7.89 5.67
CA TYR A 155 13.51 -8.86 4.64
C TYR A 155 12.60 -9.96 5.18
N SER A 156 12.82 -10.40 6.43
CA SER A 156 11.97 -11.42 7.06
C SER A 156 10.52 -10.93 7.11
N ARG A 157 10.34 -9.69 7.58
CA ARG A 157 9.01 -9.08 7.67
C ARG A 157 8.36 -8.84 6.30
N ALA A 158 9.15 -8.47 5.29
CA ALA A 158 8.64 -8.30 3.93
C ALA A 158 8.16 -9.63 3.34
N ILE A 159 8.88 -10.73 3.59
CA ILE A 159 8.49 -12.08 3.17
C ILE A 159 7.18 -12.49 3.84
N ASP A 160 7.06 -12.30 5.16
CA ASP A 160 5.84 -12.62 5.91
C ASP A 160 4.62 -11.84 5.36
N ASP A 161 4.79 -10.55 5.07
CA ASP A 161 3.72 -9.73 4.49
C ASP A 161 3.34 -10.19 3.07
N LEU A 162 4.30 -10.62 2.25
CA LEU A 162 4.01 -11.19 0.93
C LEU A 162 3.27 -12.53 1.04
N GLU A 163 3.55 -13.35 2.05
CA GLU A 163 2.81 -14.58 2.31
C GLU A 163 1.36 -14.30 2.70
N LEU A 164 1.12 -13.31 3.56
CA LEU A 164 -0.23 -12.86 3.86
C LEU A 164 -0.99 -12.36 2.61
N ALA A 165 -0.30 -11.67 1.70
CA ALA A 165 -0.90 -11.26 0.43
C ALA A 165 -1.26 -12.48 -0.45
N VAL A 166 -0.42 -13.51 -0.48
CA VAL A 166 -0.68 -14.78 -1.19
C VAL A 166 -1.92 -15.48 -0.64
N GLU A 167 -2.08 -15.53 0.69
CA GLU A 167 -3.29 -16.11 1.35
C GLU A 167 -4.55 -15.34 0.96
N LEU A 168 -4.51 -14.01 0.98
CA LEU A 168 -5.66 -13.18 0.56
C LEU A 168 -6.01 -13.41 -0.91
N LEU A 169 -5.01 -13.50 -1.79
CA LEU A 169 -5.20 -13.73 -3.22
C LEU A 169 -5.76 -15.12 -3.52
N GLU A 170 -5.50 -16.12 -2.70
CA GLU A 170 -6.14 -17.44 -2.80
C GLU A 170 -7.67 -17.30 -2.72
N VAL A 171 -8.15 -16.55 -1.73
CA VAL A 171 -9.60 -16.31 -1.58
C VAL A 171 -10.17 -15.51 -2.75
N PHE A 172 -9.43 -14.52 -3.28
CA PHE A 172 -9.83 -13.79 -4.48
C PHE A 172 -9.88 -14.68 -5.74
N SER A 173 -9.06 -15.72 -5.81
CA SER A 173 -8.94 -16.58 -7.00
C SER A 173 -10.25 -17.31 -7.33
N GLY A 174 -11.07 -17.59 -6.33
CA GLY A 174 -12.41 -18.15 -6.51
C GLY A 174 -13.39 -17.21 -7.24
N LYS A 175 -13.08 -15.90 -7.28
CA LYS A 175 -13.94 -14.89 -7.94
C LYS A 175 -13.27 -14.21 -9.15
N PHE A 176 -11.95 -14.08 -9.14
CA PHE A 176 -11.18 -13.37 -10.17
C PHE A 176 -10.02 -14.24 -10.66
N ALA A 177 -10.06 -14.69 -11.91
CA ALA A 177 -9.00 -15.53 -12.50
C ALA A 177 -7.62 -14.83 -12.50
N SER A 178 -7.59 -13.48 -12.59
CA SER A 178 -6.37 -12.68 -12.49
C SER A 178 -5.67 -12.83 -11.15
N ALA A 179 -6.38 -13.05 -10.06
CA ALA A 179 -5.80 -13.22 -8.73
C ALA A 179 -4.84 -14.42 -8.66
N LYS A 180 -5.15 -15.51 -9.37
CA LYS A 180 -4.29 -16.70 -9.46
C LYS A 180 -2.96 -16.41 -10.14
N LYS A 181 -2.96 -15.59 -11.21
CA LYS A 181 -1.73 -15.18 -11.90
C LYS A 181 -0.86 -14.28 -11.00
N ILE A 182 -1.49 -13.31 -10.33
CA ILE A 182 -0.83 -12.42 -9.38
C ILE A 182 -0.21 -13.22 -8.24
N GLN A 183 -0.95 -14.17 -7.67
CA GLN A 183 -0.47 -15.06 -6.61
C GLN A 183 0.79 -15.83 -7.03
N GLY A 184 0.78 -16.41 -8.24
CA GLY A 184 1.94 -17.13 -8.77
C GLY A 184 3.18 -16.25 -8.89
N MET A 185 3.01 -15.01 -9.36
CA MET A 185 4.09 -14.02 -9.47
C MET A 185 4.68 -13.69 -8.09
N ILE A 186 3.84 -13.41 -7.10
CA ILE A 186 4.29 -13.06 -5.74
C ILE A 186 5.02 -14.24 -5.11
N ARG A 187 4.50 -15.48 -5.23
CA ARG A 187 5.19 -16.69 -4.73
C ARG A 187 6.59 -16.84 -5.30
N THR A 188 6.76 -16.60 -6.61
CA THR A 188 8.07 -16.68 -7.27
C THR A 188 9.06 -15.66 -6.70
N VAL A 189 8.63 -14.42 -6.49
CA VAL A 189 9.50 -13.36 -5.94
C VAL A 189 9.80 -13.63 -4.46
N SER A 190 8.80 -14.01 -3.66
CA SER A 190 8.98 -14.35 -2.25
C SER A 190 9.99 -15.50 -2.07
N ALA A 191 9.90 -16.54 -2.91
CA ALA A 191 10.87 -17.65 -2.89
C ALA A 191 12.30 -17.18 -3.18
N LYS A 192 12.49 -16.28 -4.15
CA LYS A 192 13.81 -15.70 -4.43
C LYS A 192 14.34 -14.88 -3.26
N LEU A 193 13.51 -14.03 -2.66
CA LEU A 193 13.90 -13.24 -1.49
C LEU A 193 14.33 -14.11 -0.32
N LYS A 194 13.66 -15.24 -0.09
CA LYS A 194 14.07 -16.24 0.93
C LYS A 194 15.46 -16.80 0.66
N MET A 195 15.79 -17.08 -0.60
CA MET A 195 17.11 -17.61 -0.96
C MET A 195 18.24 -16.60 -0.72
N TYR A 196 17.98 -15.30 -0.92
CA TYR A 196 18.96 -14.24 -0.63
C TYR A 196 19.13 -13.96 0.87
N ASN A 197 18.13 -14.30 1.68
CA ASN A 197 18.13 -14.04 3.13
C ASN A 197 18.67 -15.23 3.96
N ILE A 198 19.11 -16.31 3.34
CA ILE A 198 19.81 -17.39 4.03
C ILE A 198 21.22 -16.86 4.34
N PRO A 199 21.61 -16.69 5.64
CA PRO A 199 22.98 -16.35 5.97
C PRO A 199 23.87 -17.41 5.33
N SER A 200 24.86 -16.98 4.53
CA SER A 200 25.93 -17.88 4.11
C SER A 200 26.52 -18.48 5.38
N MET A 201 26.16 -19.72 5.67
CA MET A 201 26.85 -20.48 6.72
C MET A 201 28.30 -20.57 6.25
N GLY A 202 29.17 -19.74 6.83
CA GLY A 202 30.59 -19.81 6.61
C GLY A 202 31.06 -21.20 7.04
N PHE A 203 31.63 -21.89 6.05
CA PHE A 203 32.48 -23.06 6.29
C PHE A 203 33.81 -22.59 6.74
#